data_4cca7af55842f0f63b2a024012a991c8
#
_entry.id   4cca7af55842f0f63b2a024012a991c8
#
_cell.length_a   1.000
_cell.length_b   1.000
_cell.length_c   1.000
_cell.angle_alpha   90.00
_cell.angle_beta   90.00
_cell.angle_gamma   90.00
#
_symmetry.space_group_name_H-M   'P 1'
#
loop_
_entity.id
_entity.type
_entity.pdbx_description
1 polymer ?
#
loop_
_entity_poly.entity_id
_entity_poly.type
_entity_poly.pdbx_seq_one_letter_code
_entity_poly.pdbx_strand_id
1 'polypeptide(L)'
;MSSLGFQKFKKIHMIGIGGSGMIGVATILQKRGFKVTGSDLAITDELKELKKLGAKVQIGHEPKLIKNVDLVVASSAISKKNPELTYAKESGLTIIPRAEMLGTLMRPYRSIAIAGSHGKTSTTSIIASIFNAANLSPTYVVGGQVLSVGRSSNLGDGNYIIVEADESDGSFLHLQPDVAVVTNIDNDHLSFYDLDQGKLNQSFVSFAENLPFYGYILLNLDDVNIRKISRDIHRKQITFGFNKKNRFQINDIKLINGVQKFQLTDHTKKRN
;
A
#
# COMPACT_ATOMS: atom_id res chain seq x y z
N MET A 1 -7.34 12.02 19.20
CA MET A 1 -7.41 10.91 18.22
C MET A 1 -8.81 10.90 17.63
N SER A 2 -8.95 11.25 16.34
CA SER A 2 -10.24 11.18 15.67
C SER A 2 -10.67 9.71 15.62
N SER A 3 -11.86 9.40 16.15
CA SER A 3 -12.42 8.06 16.14
C SER A 3 -12.56 7.60 14.69
N LEU A 4 -11.88 6.54 14.31
CA LEU A 4 -12.13 5.88 13.03
C LEU A 4 -13.60 5.51 12.98
N GLY A 5 -14.33 5.97 11.96
CA GLY A 5 -15.79 5.75 11.85
C GLY A 5 -16.21 4.27 11.85
N PHE A 6 -15.24 3.35 11.61
CA PHE A 6 -15.48 1.92 11.67
C PHE A 6 -15.21 1.27 13.04
N GLN A 7 -14.92 2.04 14.11
CA GLN A 7 -14.67 1.48 15.47
C GLN A 7 -15.86 0.68 16.05
N LYS A 8 -17.04 0.81 15.47
CA LYS A 8 -18.18 -0.07 15.78
C LYS A 8 -17.94 -1.53 15.37
N PHE A 9 -17.08 -1.77 14.38
CA PHE A 9 -16.68 -3.12 13.94
C PHE A 9 -15.50 -3.59 14.80
N LYS A 10 -15.80 -4.29 15.91
CA LYS A 10 -14.79 -4.74 16.89
C LYS A 10 -14.07 -6.02 16.50
N LYS A 11 -14.78 -6.91 15.79
CA LYS A 11 -14.33 -8.26 15.46
C LYS A 11 -14.22 -8.38 13.93
N ILE A 12 -13.00 -8.58 13.44
CA ILE A 12 -12.70 -8.61 12.02
C ILE A 12 -12.15 -9.98 11.66
N HIS A 13 -12.75 -10.63 10.66
CA HIS A 13 -12.23 -11.87 10.10
C HIS A 13 -11.54 -11.62 8.77
N MET A 14 -10.35 -12.20 8.58
CA MET A 14 -9.53 -12.00 7.39
C MET A 14 -9.30 -13.33 6.67
N ILE A 15 -9.85 -13.47 5.45
CA ILE A 15 -9.72 -14.67 4.62
C ILE A 15 -8.48 -14.51 3.74
N GLY A 16 -7.52 -15.47 3.85
CA GLY A 16 -6.19 -15.37 3.25
C GLY A 16 -5.26 -14.45 4.04
N ILE A 17 -5.35 -14.52 5.37
CA ILE A 17 -4.68 -13.59 6.30
C ILE A 17 -3.15 -13.62 6.21
N GLY A 18 -2.55 -14.72 5.74
CA GLY A 18 -1.10 -14.88 5.58
C GLY A 18 -0.52 -14.28 4.31
N GLY A 19 -1.35 -13.79 3.38
CA GLY A 19 -0.87 -13.10 2.20
C GLY A 19 -0.05 -11.84 2.56
N SER A 20 1.01 -11.53 1.78
CA SER A 20 1.98 -10.47 2.09
C SER A 20 1.34 -9.10 2.42
N GLY A 21 0.35 -8.69 1.67
CA GLY A 21 -0.38 -7.45 1.97
C GLY A 21 -1.43 -7.58 3.08
N MET A 22 -1.97 -8.79 3.31
CA MET A 22 -2.98 -9.05 4.35
C MET A 22 -2.38 -9.04 5.74
N ILE A 23 -1.20 -9.66 5.92
CA ILE A 23 -0.54 -9.78 7.22
C ILE A 23 -0.20 -8.41 7.81
N GLY A 24 0.19 -7.44 6.99
CA GLY A 24 0.46 -6.07 7.41
C GLY A 24 -0.77 -5.38 7.96
N VAL A 25 -1.89 -5.47 7.23
CA VAL A 25 -3.19 -4.92 7.65
C VAL A 25 -3.67 -5.60 8.95
N ALA A 26 -3.58 -6.95 9.03
CA ALA A 26 -3.97 -7.71 10.21
C ALA A 26 -3.17 -7.29 11.45
N THR A 27 -1.85 -7.09 11.29
CA THR A 27 -0.95 -6.67 12.36
C THR A 27 -1.32 -5.29 12.90
N ILE A 28 -1.61 -4.33 12.03
CA ILE A 28 -2.04 -2.98 12.42
C ILE A 28 -3.39 -3.03 13.14
N LEU A 29 -4.36 -3.77 12.60
CA LEU A 29 -5.68 -3.94 13.24
C LEU A 29 -5.54 -4.54 14.64
N GLN A 30 -4.78 -5.63 14.79
CA GLN A 30 -4.56 -6.29 16.07
C GLN A 30 -3.91 -5.37 17.09
N LYS A 31 -2.86 -4.64 16.70
CA LYS A 31 -2.16 -3.65 17.56
C LYS A 31 -3.06 -2.47 17.94
N ARG A 32 -4.06 -2.12 17.11
CA ARG A 32 -5.07 -1.09 17.43
C ARG A 32 -6.22 -1.59 18.30
N GLY A 33 -6.16 -2.84 18.76
CA GLY A 33 -7.12 -3.41 19.70
C GLY A 33 -8.38 -4.02 19.07
N PHE A 34 -8.39 -4.20 17.73
CA PHE A 34 -9.43 -5.01 17.09
C PHE A 34 -9.21 -6.50 17.40
N LYS A 35 -10.28 -7.25 17.52
CA LYS A 35 -10.23 -8.71 17.65
C LYS A 35 -10.10 -9.31 16.25
N VAL A 36 -8.87 -9.63 15.85
CA VAL A 36 -8.59 -10.20 14.53
C VAL A 36 -8.68 -11.71 14.59
N THR A 37 -9.47 -12.27 13.69
CA THR A 37 -9.48 -13.71 13.36
C THR A 37 -9.15 -13.88 11.90
N GLY A 38 -8.72 -15.04 11.46
CA GLY A 38 -8.51 -15.27 10.04
C GLY A 38 -8.18 -16.71 9.69
N SER A 39 -8.12 -16.97 8.40
CA SER A 39 -7.84 -18.29 7.82
C SER A 39 -6.79 -18.18 6.72
N ASP A 40 -5.97 -19.20 6.59
CA ASP A 40 -5.04 -19.37 5.48
C ASP A 40 -4.80 -20.86 5.20
N LEU A 41 -4.22 -21.19 4.04
CA LEU A 41 -3.88 -22.57 3.68
C LEU A 41 -2.57 -23.05 4.33
N ALA A 42 -1.67 -22.13 4.67
CA ALA A 42 -0.38 -22.45 5.26
C ALA A 42 -0.07 -21.54 6.46
N ILE A 43 0.79 -22.02 7.36
CA ILE A 43 1.31 -21.24 8.46
C ILE A 43 2.67 -20.66 8.06
N THR A 44 2.82 -19.35 8.14
CA THR A 44 4.09 -18.64 7.95
C THR A 44 4.63 -18.14 9.29
N ASP A 45 5.88 -17.70 9.31
CA ASP A 45 6.45 -17.15 10.54
C ASP A 45 5.78 -15.81 10.93
N GLU A 46 5.38 -15.03 9.95
CA GLU A 46 4.58 -13.81 10.19
C GLU A 46 3.21 -14.13 10.82
N LEU A 47 2.57 -15.23 10.41
CA LEU A 47 1.32 -15.68 11.04
C LEU A 47 1.55 -16.16 12.48
N LYS A 48 2.69 -16.78 12.76
CA LYS A 48 3.04 -17.16 14.15
C LYS A 48 3.21 -15.91 15.03
N GLU A 49 3.88 -14.87 14.51
CA GLU A 49 4.02 -13.59 15.21
C GLU A 49 2.65 -12.91 15.41
N LEU A 50 1.78 -12.91 14.41
CA LEU A 50 0.44 -12.35 14.53
C LEU A 50 -0.40 -13.10 15.60
N LYS A 51 -0.24 -14.43 15.70
CA LYS A 51 -0.86 -15.23 16.77
C LYS A 51 -0.32 -14.85 18.16
N LYS A 52 0.99 -14.58 18.30
CA LYS A 52 1.56 -14.08 19.56
C LYS A 52 0.98 -12.71 19.97
N LEU A 53 0.60 -11.88 19.00
CA LEU A 53 -0.11 -10.62 19.25
C LEU A 53 -1.58 -10.82 19.67
N GLY A 54 -2.09 -12.06 19.70
CA GLY A 54 -3.43 -12.40 20.15
C GLY A 54 -4.46 -12.65 19.05
N ALA A 55 -4.08 -12.62 17.78
CA ALA A 55 -4.97 -12.98 16.68
C ALA A 55 -5.27 -14.49 16.68
N LYS A 56 -6.51 -14.86 16.32
CA LYS A 56 -6.90 -16.27 16.18
C LYS A 56 -6.87 -16.68 14.71
N VAL A 57 -5.92 -17.52 14.35
CA VAL A 57 -5.74 -17.99 12.97
C VAL A 57 -5.97 -19.51 12.90
N GLN A 58 -6.79 -19.93 11.94
CA GLN A 58 -6.97 -21.33 11.57
C GLN A 58 -6.28 -21.65 10.24
N ILE A 59 -5.88 -22.90 10.08
CA ILE A 59 -5.40 -23.44 8.81
C ILE A 59 -6.56 -24.16 8.13
N GLY A 60 -6.74 -23.88 6.83
CA GLY A 60 -7.94 -24.25 6.08
C GLY A 60 -9.05 -23.19 6.19
N HIS A 61 -9.96 -23.23 5.23
CA HIS A 61 -11.09 -22.29 5.11
C HIS A 61 -12.37 -22.95 5.59
N GLU A 62 -12.66 -22.82 6.87
CA GLU A 62 -13.89 -23.31 7.48
C GLU A 62 -14.58 -22.17 8.24
N PRO A 63 -15.93 -22.05 8.19
CA PRO A 63 -16.64 -20.91 8.79
C PRO A 63 -16.71 -20.92 10.32
N LYS A 64 -15.78 -21.60 11.01
CA LYS A 64 -15.75 -21.69 12.48
C LYS A 64 -15.51 -20.36 13.17
N LEU A 65 -14.56 -19.56 12.67
CA LEU A 65 -14.16 -18.30 13.27
C LEU A 65 -14.98 -17.09 12.80
N ILE A 66 -15.79 -17.27 11.74
CA ILE A 66 -16.54 -16.18 11.11
C ILE A 66 -17.92 -15.94 11.74
N LYS A 67 -18.44 -16.88 12.53
CA LYS A 67 -19.84 -16.86 13.04
C LYS A 67 -20.20 -15.64 13.90
N ASN A 68 -19.25 -14.97 14.52
CA ASN A 68 -19.50 -13.87 15.44
C ASN A 68 -18.57 -12.68 15.17
N VAL A 69 -18.40 -12.33 13.89
CA VAL A 69 -17.61 -11.18 13.48
C VAL A 69 -18.48 -10.06 12.94
N ASP A 70 -17.97 -8.86 12.97
CA ASP A 70 -18.69 -7.68 12.51
C ASP A 70 -18.37 -7.36 11.06
N LEU A 71 -17.21 -7.82 10.56
CA LEU A 71 -16.67 -7.50 9.24
C LEU A 71 -15.77 -8.62 8.73
N VAL A 72 -15.86 -8.89 7.44
CA VAL A 72 -14.96 -9.79 6.73
C VAL A 72 -14.09 -9.00 5.76
N VAL A 73 -12.77 -9.26 5.79
CA VAL A 73 -11.79 -8.73 4.83
C VAL A 73 -11.27 -9.89 4.01
N ALA A 74 -11.39 -9.82 2.70
CA ALA A 74 -10.95 -10.89 1.81
C ALA A 74 -9.73 -10.46 0.97
N SER A 75 -8.78 -11.38 0.80
CA SER A 75 -7.71 -11.22 -0.19
C SER A 75 -8.26 -11.41 -1.61
N SER A 76 -7.73 -10.67 -2.57
CA SER A 76 -8.05 -10.84 -4.01
C SER A 76 -7.70 -12.23 -4.55
N ALA A 77 -6.76 -12.94 -3.92
CA ALA A 77 -6.37 -14.30 -4.29
C ALA A 77 -7.39 -15.37 -3.89
N ILE A 78 -8.41 -15.03 -3.07
CA ILE A 78 -9.39 -16.00 -2.58
C ILE A 78 -10.46 -16.28 -3.64
N SER A 79 -10.66 -17.57 -3.95
CA SER A 79 -11.69 -18.03 -4.87
C SER A 79 -13.09 -17.57 -4.44
N LYS A 80 -13.91 -17.16 -5.40
CA LYS A 80 -15.34 -16.83 -5.18
C LYS A 80 -16.15 -17.99 -4.59
N LYS A 81 -15.65 -19.23 -4.71
CA LYS A 81 -16.27 -20.46 -4.16
C LYS A 81 -15.75 -20.81 -2.74
N ASN A 82 -14.95 -19.94 -2.12
CA ASN A 82 -14.44 -20.17 -0.78
C ASN A 82 -15.57 -20.33 0.23
N PRO A 83 -15.59 -21.37 1.09
CA PRO A 83 -16.70 -21.64 2.00
C PRO A 83 -16.94 -20.53 3.03
N GLU A 84 -15.88 -19.82 3.43
CA GLU A 84 -16.03 -18.67 4.35
C GLU A 84 -16.66 -17.47 3.66
N LEU A 85 -16.31 -17.19 2.38
CA LEU A 85 -16.98 -16.15 1.59
C LEU A 85 -18.46 -16.49 1.37
N THR A 86 -18.77 -17.75 1.08
CA THR A 86 -20.15 -18.21 0.88
C THR A 86 -20.94 -18.00 2.15
N TYR A 87 -20.43 -18.48 3.29
CA TYR A 87 -21.07 -18.29 4.59
C TYR A 87 -21.27 -16.81 4.94
N ALA A 88 -20.27 -15.97 4.71
CA ALA A 88 -20.36 -14.54 5.00
C ALA A 88 -21.48 -13.86 4.19
N LYS A 89 -21.62 -14.21 2.90
CA LYS A 89 -22.69 -13.70 2.03
C LYS A 89 -24.07 -14.15 2.50
N GLU A 90 -24.23 -15.44 2.79
CA GLU A 90 -25.48 -16.02 3.25
C GLU A 90 -25.92 -15.46 4.62
N SER A 91 -24.95 -15.12 5.46
CA SER A 91 -25.18 -14.52 6.78
C SER A 91 -25.36 -12.98 6.73
N GLY A 92 -25.32 -12.35 5.57
CA GLY A 92 -25.46 -10.90 5.43
C GLY A 92 -24.31 -10.09 6.04
N LEU A 93 -23.14 -10.69 6.24
CA LEU A 93 -21.97 -10.00 6.77
C LEU A 93 -21.40 -9.03 5.73
N THR A 94 -20.94 -7.88 6.17
CA THR A 94 -20.19 -6.94 5.30
C THR A 94 -18.85 -7.57 4.91
N ILE A 95 -18.60 -7.63 3.61
CA ILE A 95 -17.34 -8.15 3.03
C ILE A 95 -16.68 -7.03 2.26
N ILE A 96 -15.42 -6.74 2.57
CA ILE A 96 -14.61 -5.73 1.87
C ILE A 96 -13.28 -6.33 1.39
N PRO A 97 -12.69 -5.81 0.32
CA PRO A 97 -11.35 -6.17 -0.09
C PRO A 97 -10.29 -5.60 0.87
N ARG A 98 -9.11 -6.23 0.89
CA ARG A 98 -7.94 -5.77 1.66
C ARG A 98 -7.64 -4.29 1.44
N ALA A 99 -7.67 -3.84 0.19
CA ALA A 99 -7.29 -2.47 -0.16
C ALA A 99 -8.27 -1.43 0.41
N GLU A 100 -9.56 -1.73 0.49
CA GLU A 100 -10.55 -0.86 1.13
C GLU A 100 -10.29 -0.74 2.64
N MET A 101 -9.93 -1.86 3.30
CA MET A 101 -9.51 -1.82 4.70
C MET A 101 -8.24 -0.98 4.87
N LEU A 102 -7.24 -1.16 4.00
CA LEU A 102 -6.00 -0.36 4.03
C LEU A 102 -6.29 1.12 3.83
N GLY A 103 -7.10 1.48 2.84
CA GLY A 103 -7.55 2.86 2.62
C GLY A 103 -8.26 3.45 3.85
N THR A 104 -9.09 2.65 4.53
CA THR A 104 -9.74 3.06 5.78
C THR A 104 -8.73 3.29 6.91
N LEU A 105 -7.70 2.44 7.02
CA LEU A 105 -6.64 2.61 8.00
C LEU A 105 -5.76 3.84 7.73
N MET A 106 -5.66 4.29 6.49
CA MET A 106 -4.89 5.47 6.09
C MET A 106 -5.53 6.79 6.50
N ARG A 107 -6.86 6.88 6.58
CA ARG A 107 -7.62 8.13 6.79
C ARG A 107 -7.15 9.03 7.95
N PRO A 108 -6.72 8.52 9.12
CA PRO A 108 -6.30 9.38 10.23
C PRO A 108 -4.85 9.85 10.13
N TYR A 109 -4.13 9.49 9.08
CA TYR A 109 -2.72 9.81 8.89
C TYR A 109 -2.49 10.76 7.73
N ARG A 110 -1.32 11.42 7.74
CA ARG A 110 -0.71 11.94 6.53
C ARG A 110 -0.17 10.76 5.74
N SER A 111 -0.79 10.48 4.62
CA SER A 111 -0.61 9.22 3.92
C SER A 111 0.25 9.36 2.66
N ILE A 112 1.18 8.41 2.50
CA ILE A 112 2.07 8.31 1.34
C ILE A 112 1.86 6.94 0.72
N ALA A 113 1.48 6.89 -0.56
CA ALA A 113 1.31 5.64 -1.29
C ALA A 113 2.30 5.56 -2.46
N ILE A 114 2.96 4.44 -2.59
CA ILE A 114 3.97 4.19 -3.63
C ILE A 114 3.42 3.16 -4.61
N ALA A 115 3.17 3.62 -5.84
CA ALA A 115 2.69 2.83 -6.96
C ALA A 115 3.75 2.70 -8.06
N GLY A 116 3.51 1.81 -9.01
CA GLY A 116 4.34 1.58 -10.18
C GLY A 116 4.62 0.10 -10.40
N SER A 117 4.96 -0.29 -11.61
CA SER A 117 5.18 -1.70 -11.95
C SER A 117 6.36 -2.29 -11.18
N HIS A 118 7.45 -1.55 -11.05
CA HIS A 118 8.68 -1.99 -10.37
C HIS A 118 9.13 -1.01 -9.29
N GLY A 119 9.84 -1.54 -8.28
CA GLY A 119 10.49 -0.75 -7.25
C GLY A 119 9.58 -0.23 -6.13
N LYS A 120 8.29 -0.59 -6.11
CA LYS A 120 7.35 -0.22 -5.04
C LYS A 120 7.88 -0.56 -3.65
N THR A 121 8.18 -1.83 -3.41
CA THR A 121 8.68 -2.36 -2.12
C THR A 121 9.95 -1.66 -1.67
N SER A 122 10.94 -1.52 -2.58
CA SER A 122 12.22 -0.86 -2.26
C SER A 122 12.02 0.60 -1.90
N THR A 123 11.22 1.33 -2.69
CA THR A 123 10.94 2.75 -2.47
C THR A 123 10.18 2.97 -1.17
N THR A 124 9.14 2.17 -0.90
CA THR A 124 8.37 2.22 0.35
C THR A 124 9.27 1.96 1.56
N SER A 125 10.15 0.96 1.47
CA SER A 125 11.11 0.61 2.52
C SER A 125 12.11 1.73 2.80
N ILE A 126 12.64 2.36 1.76
CA ILE A 126 13.58 3.48 1.88
C ILE A 126 12.88 4.68 2.55
N ILE A 127 11.67 5.04 2.12
CA ILE A 127 10.92 6.14 2.72
C ILE A 127 10.61 5.84 4.19
N ALA A 128 10.16 4.64 4.51
CA ALA A 128 9.92 4.22 5.90
C ALA A 128 11.18 4.32 6.76
N SER A 129 12.34 3.91 6.22
CA SER A 129 13.63 4.01 6.91
C SER A 129 14.07 5.45 7.14
N ILE A 130 13.88 6.34 6.15
CA ILE A 130 14.18 7.78 6.27
C ILE A 130 13.29 8.41 7.37
N PHE A 131 12.00 8.09 7.38
CA PHE A 131 11.07 8.62 8.40
C PHE A 131 11.40 8.10 9.80
N ASN A 132 11.81 6.84 9.92
CA ASN A 132 12.29 6.29 11.18
C ASN A 132 13.56 6.99 11.65
N ALA A 133 14.55 7.19 10.77
CA ALA A 133 15.78 7.90 11.08
C ALA A 133 15.54 9.37 11.49
N ALA A 134 14.48 9.97 10.97
CA ALA A 134 14.03 11.32 11.36
C ALA A 134 13.18 11.33 12.65
N ASN A 135 13.06 10.21 13.38
CA ASN A 135 12.25 10.05 14.59
C ASN A 135 10.76 10.36 14.40
N LEU A 136 10.22 10.17 13.17
CA LEU A 136 8.81 10.42 12.86
C LEU A 136 7.93 9.22 13.18
N SER A 137 8.50 8.07 13.56
CA SER A 137 7.80 6.83 13.97
C SER A 137 6.59 6.48 13.06
N PRO A 138 6.80 6.25 11.74
CA PRO A 138 5.69 6.05 10.81
C PRO A 138 5.03 4.68 10.99
N THR A 139 3.73 4.62 10.73
CA THR A 139 3.07 3.36 10.38
C THR A 139 3.45 3.01 8.93
N TYR A 140 3.73 1.73 8.64
CA TYR A 140 3.96 1.32 7.25
C TYR A 140 3.45 -0.09 6.95
N VAL A 141 3.07 -0.30 5.68
CA VAL A 141 2.68 -1.59 5.10
C VAL A 141 3.40 -1.76 3.77
N VAL A 142 4.23 -2.78 3.67
CA VAL A 142 5.09 -3.07 2.52
C VAL A 142 4.80 -4.50 2.05
N GLY A 143 4.86 -4.77 0.76
CA GLY A 143 4.66 -6.10 0.20
C GLY A 143 5.80 -7.09 0.49
N GLY A 144 6.95 -6.60 0.97
CA GLY A 144 8.10 -7.39 1.41
C GLY A 144 8.61 -6.94 2.77
N GLN A 145 9.79 -7.40 3.18
CA GLN A 145 10.41 -6.98 4.44
C GLN A 145 11.20 -5.68 4.27
N VAL A 146 11.02 -4.73 5.18
CA VAL A 146 11.90 -3.56 5.30
C VAL A 146 13.23 -4.01 5.90
N LEU A 147 14.30 -3.98 5.11
CA LEU A 147 15.62 -4.54 5.47
C LEU A 147 16.17 -4.00 6.80
N SER A 148 15.96 -2.72 7.10
CA SER A 148 16.44 -2.09 8.33
C SER A 148 15.72 -2.57 9.61
N VAL A 149 14.53 -3.19 9.47
CA VAL A 149 13.67 -3.57 10.61
C VAL A 149 13.25 -5.05 10.55
N GLY A 150 13.50 -5.75 9.44
CA GLY A 150 13.16 -7.16 9.24
C GLY A 150 11.66 -7.49 9.25
N ARG A 151 10.79 -6.49 9.02
CA ARG A 151 9.33 -6.63 9.09
C ARG A 151 8.66 -5.99 7.89
N SER A 152 7.56 -6.58 7.43
CA SER A 152 6.73 -6.06 6.34
C SER A 152 5.74 -4.97 6.78
N SER A 153 5.54 -4.79 8.09
CA SER A 153 4.62 -3.79 8.62
C SER A 153 5.01 -3.34 10.02
N ASN A 154 4.65 -2.11 10.34
CA ASN A 154 4.78 -1.54 11.68
C ASN A 154 3.62 -0.59 11.95
N LEU A 155 3.12 -0.61 13.19
CA LEU A 155 2.29 0.46 13.74
C LEU A 155 3.22 1.39 14.50
N GLY A 156 3.43 2.58 13.97
CA GLY A 156 4.18 3.66 14.62
C GLY A 156 3.26 4.59 15.41
N ASP A 157 3.88 5.38 16.29
CA ASP A 157 3.16 6.38 17.10
C ASP A 157 3.03 7.74 16.40
N GLY A 158 3.67 7.89 15.23
CA GLY A 158 3.67 9.13 14.47
C GLY A 158 2.42 9.31 13.60
N ASN A 159 2.34 10.48 12.98
CA ASN A 159 1.18 10.90 12.19
C ASN A 159 1.27 10.49 10.70
N TYR A 160 2.24 9.66 10.32
CA TYR A 160 2.45 9.25 8.93
C TYR A 160 2.12 7.78 8.73
N ILE A 161 1.52 7.48 7.58
CA ILE A 161 1.42 6.12 7.08
C ILE A 161 2.01 6.02 5.68
N ILE A 162 2.85 5.02 5.45
CA ILE A 162 3.54 4.77 4.20
C ILE A 162 3.12 3.39 3.70
N VAL A 163 2.55 3.31 2.52
CA VAL A 163 1.99 2.08 2.00
C VAL A 163 2.44 1.79 0.57
N GLU A 164 2.54 0.53 0.25
CA GLU A 164 2.67 0.05 -1.11
C GLU A 164 1.28 -0.02 -1.75
N ALA A 165 1.14 0.56 -2.93
CA ALA A 165 -0.09 0.63 -3.72
C ALA A 165 0.03 -0.30 -4.93
N ASP A 166 -0.72 -1.40 -4.91
CA ASP A 166 -0.60 -2.46 -5.90
C ASP A 166 -1.57 -2.23 -7.07
N GLU A 167 -0.99 -2.05 -8.26
CA GLU A 167 -1.74 -1.88 -9.51
C GLU A 167 -2.15 -3.20 -10.14
N SER A 168 -1.51 -4.32 -9.76
CA SER A 168 -1.62 -5.60 -10.48
C SER A 168 -3.05 -6.17 -10.52
N ASP A 169 -3.89 -5.83 -9.55
CA ASP A 169 -5.29 -6.22 -9.42
C ASP A 169 -6.24 -5.01 -9.34
N GLY A 170 -5.74 -3.81 -9.66
CA GLY A 170 -6.50 -2.56 -9.56
C GLY A 170 -6.80 -2.12 -8.12
N SER A 171 -6.27 -2.82 -7.12
CA SER A 171 -6.59 -2.57 -5.72
C SER A 171 -6.12 -1.19 -5.23
N PHE A 172 -5.09 -0.62 -5.83
CA PHE A 172 -4.60 0.73 -5.51
C PHE A 172 -5.66 1.83 -5.70
N LEU A 173 -6.68 1.61 -6.53
CA LEU A 173 -7.78 2.55 -6.74
C LEU A 173 -8.68 2.75 -5.51
N HIS A 174 -8.59 1.86 -4.53
CA HIS A 174 -9.26 2.04 -3.22
C HIS A 174 -8.52 3.00 -2.29
N LEU A 175 -7.29 3.38 -2.62
CA LEU A 175 -6.47 4.25 -1.79
C LEU A 175 -6.70 5.72 -2.13
N GLN A 176 -6.70 6.57 -1.10
CA GLN A 176 -6.82 8.03 -1.21
C GLN A 176 -5.67 8.69 -0.44
N PRO A 177 -4.43 8.61 -0.94
CA PRO A 177 -3.27 9.15 -0.25
C PRO A 177 -3.18 10.68 -0.37
N ASP A 178 -2.57 11.35 0.63
CA ASP A 178 -2.22 12.77 0.52
C ASP A 178 -1.05 12.98 -0.46
N VAL A 179 -0.15 12.00 -0.52
CA VAL A 179 1.00 12.00 -1.41
C VAL A 179 1.08 10.66 -2.13
N ALA A 180 1.16 10.70 -3.44
CA ALA A 180 1.43 9.52 -4.25
C ALA A 180 2.82 9.61 -4.90
N VAL A 181 3.47 8.47 -5.09
CA VAL A 181 4.70 8.33 -5.87
C VAL A 181 4.45 7.29 -6.95
N VAL A 182 4.75 7.60 -8.20
CA VAL A 182 4.72 6.63 -9.30
C VAL A 182 6.15 6.45 -9.81
N THR A 183 6.68 5.26 -9.62
CA THR A 183 8.08 4.94 -9.94
C THR A 183 8.29 4.71 -11.43
N ASN A 184 7.45 3.90 -12.05
CA ASN A 184 7.43 3.56 -13.48
C ASN A 184 6.10 2.89 -13.84
N ILE A 185 5.79 2.81 -15.14
CA ILE A 185 4.64 2.08 -15.66
C ILE A 185 5.13 1.20 -16.82
N ASP A 186 5.17 -0.11 -16.59
CA ASP A 186 5.59 -1.10 -17.56
C ASP A 186 4.44 -2.05 -17.91
N ASN A 187 4.67 -2.91 -18.91
CA ASN A 187 3.68 -3.85 -19.44
C ASN A 187 3.43 -5.06 -18.53
N ASP A 188 3.96 -5.07 -17.32
CA ASP A 188 3.72 -6.11 -16.35
C ASP A 188 2.26 -6.08 -15.86
N HIS A 189 1.75 -7.27 -15.52
CA HIS A 189 0.39 -7.44 -14.97
C HIS A 189 -0.77 -7.00 -15.87
N LEU A 190 -0.56 -6.87 -17.21
CA LEU A 190 -1.59 -6.47 -18.17
C LEU A 190 -2.80 -7.42 -18.22
N SER A 191 -2.69 -8.65 -17.70
CA SER A 191 -3.80 -9.61 -17.67
C SER A 191 -5.03 -9.10 -16.93
N PHE A 192 -4.86 -8.27 -15.90
CA PHE A 192 -5.97 -7.62 -15.19
C PHE A 192 -6.62 -6.50 -16.04
N TYR A 193 -5.87 -5.92 -16.96
CA TYR A 193 -6.28 -4.81 -17.82
C TYR A 193 -6.62 -5.25 -19.23
N ASP A 194 -7.06 -6.50 -19.43
CA ASP A 194 -7.41 -7.10 -20.73
C ASP A 194 -6.27 -7.00 -21.76
N LEU A 195 -5.03 -7.08 -21.32
CA LEU A 195 -3.81 -6.90 -22.13
C LEU A 195 -3.71 -5.51 -22.81
N ASP A 196 -4.40 -4.50 -22.26
CA ASP A 196 -4.48 -3.14 -22.80
C ASP A 196 -3.66 -2.16 -21.94
N GLN A 197 -2.55 -1.68 -22.50
CA GLN A 197 -1.71 -0.65 -21.88
C GLN A 197 -2.46 0.67 -21.63
N GLY A 198 -3.43 1.01 -22.47
CA GLY A 198 -4.27 2.19 -22.29
C GLY A 198 -5.12 2.12 -21.03
N LYS A 199 -5.68 0.94 -20.74
CA LYS A 199 -6.44 0.70 -19.50
C LYS A 199 -5.55 0.80 -18.26
N LEU A 200 -4.35 0.22 -18.31
CA LEU A 200 -3.37 0.36 -17.22
C LEU A 200 -3.01 1.83 -17.01
N ASN A 201 -2.67 2.56 -18.07
CA ASN A 201 -2.34 3.98 -18.00
C ASN A 201 -3.50 4.79 -17.39
N GLN A 202 -4.75 4.54 -17.83
CA GLN A 202 -5.93 5.21 -17.31
C GLN A 202 -6.17 4.90 -15.83
N SER A 203 -5.83 3.70 -15.35
CA SER A 203 -5.93 3.36 -13.93
C SER A 203 -4.95 4.17 -13.07
N PHE A 204 -3.73 4.46 -13.57
CA PHE A 204 -2.80 5.36 -12.89
C PHE A 204 -3.29 6.81 -12.87
N VAL A 205 -3.94 7.29 -13.94
CA VAL A 205 -4.62 8.60 -13.94
C VAL A 205 -5.71 8.60 -12.87
N SER A 206 -6.58 7.59 -12.84
CA SER A 206 -7.64 7.46 -11.84
C SER A 206 -7.10 7.41 -10.41
N PHE A 207 -6.00 6.69 -10.18
CA PHE A 207 -5.30 6.68 -8.89
C PHE A 207 -4.79 8.07 -8.49
N ALA A 208 -4.20 8.81 -9.43
CA ALA A 208 -3.77 10.18 -9.19
C ALA A 208 -4.95 11.10 -8.84
N GLU A 209 -6.10 10.94 -9.52
CA GLU A 209 -7.30 11.74 -9.25
C GLU A 209 -7.98 11.42 -7.91
N ASN A 210 -7.66 10.28 -7.28
CA ASN A 210 -8.11 9.96 -5.91
C ASN A 210 -7.40 10.80 -4.84
N LEU A 211 -6.32 11.51 -5.16
CA LEU A 211 -5.68 12.42 -4.20
C LEU A 211 -6.62 13.59 -3.85
N PRO A 212 -6.60 14.07 -2.61
CA PRO A 212 -7.34 15.28 -2.25
C PRO A 212 -6.80 16.49 -3.01
N PHE A 213 -7.61 17.57 -3.10
CA PHE A 213 -7.25 18.79 -3.83
C PHE A 213 -5.95 19.46 -3.36
N TYR A 214 -5.54 19.22 -2.12
CA TYR A 214 -4.29 19.71 -1.52
C TYR A 214 -3.13 18.73 -1.66
N GLY A 215 -3.41 17.49 -2.10
CA GLY A 215 -2.42 16.45 -2.29
C GLY A 215 -1.53 16.69 -3.51
N TYR A 216 -0.49 15.92 -3.64
CA TYR A 216 0.40 15.97 -4.78
C TYR A 216 0.97 14.60 -5.15
N ILE A 217 1.33 14.47 -6.41
CA ILE A 217 1.91 13.26 -6.95
C ILE A 217 3.34 13.49 -7.44
N LEU A 218 4.25 12.59 -7.07
CA LEU A 218 5.62 12.56 -7.56
C LEU A 218 5.69 11.61 -8.75
N LEU A 219 6.18 12.11 -9.88
CA LEU A 219 6.22 11.41 -11.16
C LEU A 219 7.66 11.31 -11.69
N ASN A 220 8.11 10.11 -11.99
CA ASN A 220 9.35 9.86 -12.70
C ASN A 220 9.15 10.14 -14.20
N LEU A 221 9.48 11.34 -14.68
CA LEU A 221 9.32 11.68 -16.10
C LEU A 221 10.41 11.08 -17.01
N ASP A 222 11.34 10.30 -16.51
CA ASP A 222 12.22 9.51 -17.39
C ASP A 222 11.47 8.30 -17.98
N ASP A 223 10.38 7.87 -17.34
CA ASP A 223 9.47 6.85 -17.87
C ASP A 223 8.55 7.41 -18.97
N VAL A 224 8.46 6.67 -20.08
CA VAL A 224 7.70 7.11 -21.26
C VAL A 224 6.19 7.10 -21.03
N ASN A 225 5.68 6.11 -20.28
CA ASN A 225 4.25 5.97 -20.01
C ASN A 225 3.81 6.99 -18.96
N ILE A 226 4.63 7.26 -17.94
CA ILE A 226 4.39 8.34 -16.98
C ILE A 226 4.33 9.71 -17.69
N ARG A 227 5.23 9.97 -18.66
CA ARG A 227 5.15 11.21 -19.46
C ARG A 227 3.85 11.35 -20.24
N LYS A 228 3.30 10.22 -20.75
CA LYS A 228 2.01 10.24 -21.45
C LYS A 228 0.89 10.63 -20.51
N ILE A 229 0.75 9.90 -19.38
CA ILE A 229 -0.36 10.11 -18.44
C ILE A 229 -0.26 11.42 -17.66
N SER A 230 0.94 11.98 -17.49
CA SER A 230 1.12 13.25 -16.74
C SER A 230 0.32 14.42 -17.29
N ARG A 231 -0.06 14.36 -18.59
CA ARG A 231 -0.89 15.38 -19.24
C ARG A 231 -2.36 15.31 -18.84
N ASP A 232 -2.80 14.13 -18.41
CA ASP A 232 -4.20 13.84 -18.06
C ASP A 232 -4.43 13.89 -16.53
N ILE A 233 -3.38 14.13 -15.74
CA ILE A 233 -3.44 14.26 -14.28
C ILE A 233 -3.65 15.73 -13.91
N HIS A 234 -4.75 16.02 -13.23
CA HIS A 234 -5.10 17.39 -12.79
C HIS A 234 -4.69 17.70 -11.34
N ARG A 235 -3.99 16.79 -10.68
CA ARG A 235 -3.44 17.02 -9.34
C ARG A 235 -2.07 17.69 -9.43
N LYS A 236 -1.66 18.35 -8.35
CA LYS A 236 -0.34 18.99 -8.27
C LYS A 236 0.76 17.97 -8.47
N GLN A 237 1.57 18.17 -9.51
CA GLN A 237 2.65 17.27 -9.89
C GLN A 237 4.00 17.79 -9.41
N ILE A 238 4.84 16.88 -8.91
CA ILE A 238 6.26 17.10 -8.64
C ILE A 238 7.01 16.06 -9.47
N THR A 239 7.91 16.52 -10.33
CA THR A 239 8.61 15.63 -11.27
C THR A 239 10.05 15.39 -10.82
N PHE A 240 10.53 14.17 -11.03
CA PHE A 240 11.91 13.79 -10.76
C PHE A 240 12.47 12.88 -11.85
N GLY A 241 13.80 12.79 -11.94
CA GLY A 241 14.53 11.96 -12.89
C GLY A 241 15.84 12.58 -13.33
N PHE A 242 16.44 12.03 -14.38
CA PHE A 242 17.74 12.50 -14.91
C PHE A 242 17.62 13.70 -15.85
N ASN A 243 16.45 13.86 -16.49
CA ASN A 243 16.24 14.94 -17.43
C ASN A 243 16.15 16.29 -16.71
N LYS A 244 16.88 17.30 -17.23
CA LYS A 244 16.88 18.69 -16.71
C LYS A 244 15.51 19.39 -16.71
N LYS A 245 14.51 18.83 -17.39
CA LYS A 245 13.13 19.31 -17.38
C LYS A 245 12.39 18.92 -16.10
N ASN A 246 12.91 17.96 -15.33
CA ASN A 246 12.34 17.59 -14.04
C ASN A 246 12.54 18.70 -13.02
N ARG A 247 11.59 18.85 -12.11
CA ARG A 247 11.77 19.72 -10.95
C ARG A 247 12.98 19.29 -10.12
N PHE A 248 13.03 18.01 -9.79
CA PHE A 248 14.17 17.41 -9.10
C PHE A 248 15.00 16.61 -10.11
N GLN A 249 16.15 17.12 -10.47
CA GLN A 249 17.07 16.44 -11.38
C GLN A 249 18.14 15.70 -10.61
N ILE A 250 18.36 14.44 -10.97
CA ILE A 250 19.45 13.60 -10.46
C ILE A 250 20.64 13.71 -11.42
N ASN A 251 21.80 14.07 -10.89
CA ASN A 251 23.03 14.25 -11.64
C ASN A 251 24.21 13.55 -10.96
N ASP A 252 25.31 13.40 -11.67
CA ASP A 252 26.63 12.97 -11.17
C ASP A 252 26.59 11.69 -10.32
N ILE A 253 25.90 10.67 -10.82
CA ILE A 253 25.84 9.38 -10.12
C ILE A 253 27.21 8.71 -10.16
N LYS A 254 27.76 8.40 -9.00
CA LYS A 254 29.02 7.72 -8.83
C LYS A 254 28.88 6.58 -7.83
N LEU A 255 29.46 5.44 -8.14
CA LEU A 255 29.59 4.33 -7.19
C LEU A 255 31.01 4.37 -6.61
N ILE A 256 31.12 4.67 -5.32
CA ILE A 256 32.41 4.77 -4.63
C ILE A 256 32.37 3.83 -3.42
N ASN A 257 33.22 2.82 -3.42
CA ASN A 257 33.31 1.82 -2.33
C ASN A 257 31.95 1.19 -1.95
N GLY A 258 31.14 0.83 -2.96
CA GLY A 258 29.82 0.24 -2.75
C GLY A 258 28.72 1.25 -2.33
N VAL A 259 29.06 2.55 -2.19
CA VAL A 259 28.12 3.61 -1.86
C VAL A 259 27.80 4.43 -3.12
N GLN A 260 26.50 4.55 -3.43
CA GLN A 260 26.02 5.38 -4.52
C GLN A 260 25.92 6.84 -4.06
N LYS A 261 26.63 7.74 -4.75
CA LYS A 261 26.58 9.19 -4.54
C LYS A 261 25.96 9.85 -5.76
N PHE A 262 25.17 10.88 -5.56
CA PHE A 262 24.55 11.65 -6.63
C PHE A 262 24.32 13.10 -6.19
N GLN A 263 24.16 13.99 -7.15
CA GLN A 263 23.69 15.36 -6.91
C GLN A 263 22.19 15.43 -7.19
N LEU A 264 21.47 16.17 -6.34
CA LEU A 264 20.06 16.50 -6.55
C LEU A 264 19.94 18.02 -6.77
N THR A 265 19.42 18.41 -7.94
CA THR A 265 19.15 19.82 -8.28
C THR A 265 17.64 20.08 -8.19
N ASP A 266 17.22 21.05 -7.38
CA ASP A 266 15.84 21.56 -7.35
C ASP A 266 15.74 22.80 -8.26
N HIS A 267 15.13 22.65 -9.43
CA HIS A 267 14.97 23.72 -10.43
C HIS A 267 13.93 24.78 -10.07
N THR A 268 13.16 24.62 -8.99
CA THR A 268 12.23 25.66 -8.52
C THR A 268 12.90 26.73 -7.69
N LYS A 269 14.05 26.44 -7.10
CA LYS A 269 14.84 27.43 -6.38
C LYS A 269 15.61 28.28 -7.40
N LYS A 270 15.05 29.42 -7.82
CA LYS A 270 15.86 30.42 -8.48
C LYS A 270 17.03 30.73 -7.55
N ARG A 271 18.27 30.57 -8.04
CA ARG A 271 19.46 31.08 -7.36
C ARG A 271 19.26 32.60 -7.28
N ASN A 272 18.99 33.12 -6.10
CA ASN A 272 19.22 34.54 -5.82
C ASN A 272 20.73 34.75 -5.68
#